data_783157407fb1dcb436aca5ccdb85d08b
#
_entry.id   783157407fb1dcb436aca5ccdb85d08b
#
_cell.length_a   1.000
_cell.length_b   1.000
_cell.length_c   1.000
_cell.angle_alpha   90.00
_cell.angle_beta   90.00
_cell.angle_gamma   90.00
#
_symmetry.space_group_name_H-M   'P 1'
#
loop_
_entity.id
_entity.type
_entity.pdbx_description
1 polymer ?
#
loop_
_entity_poly.entity_id
_entity_poly.type
_entity_poly.pdbx_seq_one_letter_code
_entity_poly.pdbx_strand_id
1 'polypeptide(L)'
;EPIIGLGPDRKILFMNREALAVLNLQAEVVGRNAAEVALSNDLLRRLMRELYGEKRSTGGEPLKIYADNKESYFQMENTPLYITPVGGREQQFVGNLIILSNVTKYKELDSAKTNFISTVSHEMKTPISSILMSLQLLGDDRLGKLNDEQKQLVGSIRDSSDRLLSITGELLNMTQIETGKLKLMPKITKPIELIDYAVKATQVLAERFCCFIEIDYPEKISKLFV
;
A
#
# COMPACT_ATOMS: atom_id res chain seq x y z
N GLU A 1 7.49 25.25 -3.23
CA GLU A 1 6.27 24.47 -2.95
C GLU A 1 5.04 25.38 -3.08
N PRO A 2 3.96 24.91 -3.72
CA PRO A 2 2.68 25.61 -3.78
C PRO A 2 2.05 25.78 -2.39
N ILE A 3 1.69 27.01 -2.04
CA ILE A 3 1.10 27.36 -0.75
C ILE A 3 -0.19 28.15 -0.98
N ILE A 4 -1.27 27.75 -0.29
CA ILE A 4 -2.59 28.32 -0.40
C ILE A 4 -3.10 28.64 1.02
N GLY A 5 -3.48 29.87 1.28
CA GLY A 5 -4.14 30.29 2.51
C GLY A 5 -5.64 30.49 2.26
N LEU A 6 -6.47 29.81 3.05
CA LEU A 6 -7.93 29.94 3.02
C LEU A 6 -8.44 30.50 4.33
N GLY A 7 -9.31 31.49 4.27
CA GLY A 7 -10.01 32.04 5.43
C GLY A 7 -11.11 31.14 5.99
N PRO A 8 -11.65 31.46 7.16
CA PRO A 8 -12.75 30.71 7.77
C PRO A 8 -14.03 30.75 6.92
N ASP A 9 -14.21 31.79 6.11
CA ASP A 9 -15.29 31.96 5.13
C ASP A 9 -14.99 31.31 3.77
N ARG A 10 -13.92 30.48 3.68
CA ARG A 10 -13.43 29.82 2.48
C ARG A 10 -12.95 30.75 1.38
N LYS A 11 -12.67 32.03 1.69
CA LYS A 11 -12.01 32.91 0.74
C LYS A 11 -10.54 32.62 0.65
N ILE A 12 -10.00 32.75 -0.56
CA ILE A 12 -8.57 32.63 -0.83
C ILE A 12 -7.90 33.91 -0.27
N LEU A 13 -7.15 33.74 0.82
CA LEU A 13 -6.43 34.84 1.45
C LEU A 13 -5.08 35.07 0.80
N PHE A 14 -4.46 34.00 0.36
CA PHE A 14 -3.11 34.00 -0.20
C PHE A 14 -2.88 32.81 -1.14
N MET A 15 -2.17 33.05 -2.20
CA MET A 15 -1.54 32.03 -3.04
C MET A 15 -0.17 32.50 -3.47
N ASN A 16 0.85 31.65 -3.29
CA ASN A 16 2.16 31.96 -3.83
C ASN A 16 2.21 31.71 -5.34
N ARG A 17 3.29 32.17 -5.99
CA ARG A 17 3.47 32.03 -7.45
C ARG A 17 3.41 30.59 -7.93
N GLU A 18 3.95 29.67 -7.14
CA GLU A 18 3.95 28.25 -7.47
C GLU A 18 2.55 27.63 -7.38
N ALA A 19 1.75 28.02 -6.39
CA ALA A 19 0.34 27.60 -6.30
C ALA A 19 -0.48 28.09 -7.49
N LEU A 20 -0.30 29.34 -7.88
CA LEU A 20 -0.96 29.90 -9.07
C LEU A 20 -0.56 29.14 -10.35
N ALA A 21 0.72 28.80 -10.50
CA ALA A 21 1.21 28.05 -11.66
C ALA A 21 0.66 26.62 -11.70
N VAL A 22 0.74 25.87 -10.59
CA VAL A 22 0.26 24.49 -10.51
C VAL A 22 -1.26 24.40 -10.72
N LEU A 23 -2.02 25.39 -10.18
CA LEU A 23 -3.45 25.45 -10.35
C LEU A 23 -3.87 26.09 -11.68
N ASN A 24 -2.93 26.62 -12.46
CA ASN A 24 -3.20 27.41 -13.66
C ASN A 24 -4.21 28.54 -13.39
N LEU A 25 -3.96 29.30 -12.34
CA LEU A 25 -4.78 30.42 -11.90
C LEU A 25 -3.97 31.72 -11.95
N GLN A 26 -4.68 32.86 -12.01
CA GLN A 26 -4.09 34.18 -11.96
C GLN A 26 -4.29 34.80 -10.58
N ALA A 27 -3.54 35.87 -10.26
CA ALA A 27 -3.54 36.49 -8.93
C ALA A 27 -4.90 37.09 -8.51
N GLU A 28 -5.76 37.39 -9.48
CA GLU A 28 -7.10 37.97 -9.29
C GLU A 28 -8.08 37.05 -8.54
N VAL A 29 -7.68 35.76 -8.33
CA VAL A 29 -8.48 34.81 -7.53
C VAL A 29 -8.35 35.08 -6.02
N VAL A 30 -7.33 35.82 -5.58
CA VAL A 30 -7.16 36.20 -4.17
C VAL A 30 -8.32 37.11 -3.74
N GLY A 31 -8.94 36.84 -2.61
CA GLY A 31 -10.15 37.47 -2.11
C GLY A 31 -11.46 36.84 -2.58
N ARG A 32 -11.44 35.98 -3.60
CA ARG A 32 -12.64 35.26 -4.08
C ARG A 32 -12.90 34.00 -3.24
N ASN A 33 -14.16 33.55 -3.26
CA ASN A 33 -14.50 32.28 -2.61
C ASN A 33 -13.89 31.09 -3.38
N ALA A 34 -13.14 30.25 -2.67
CA ALA A 34 -12.46 29.10 -3.27
C ALA A 34 -13.45 28.11 -3.91
N ALA A 35 -14.69 27.98 -3.40
CA ALA A 35 -15.70 27.13 -3.99
C ALA A 35 -16.19 27.66 -5.36
N GLU A 36 -16.28 28.97 -5.54
CA GLU A 36 -16.63 29.59 -6.83
C GLU A 36 -15.52 29.36 -7.86
N VAL A 37 -14.27 29.59 -7.47
CA VAL A 37 -13.11 29.35 -8.34
C VAL A 37 -12.99 27.87 -8.71
N ALA A 38 -13.32 26.98 -7.79
CA ALA A 38 -13.33 25.52 -7.99
C ALA A 38 -14.38 25.04 -9.02
N LEU A 39 -15.40 25.85 -9.36
CA LEU A 39 -16.34 25.49 -10.42
C LEU A 39 -15.66 25.39 -11.79
N SER A 40 -14.66 26.22 -12.03
CA SER A 40 -13.89 26.26 -13.28
C SER A 40 -12.50 25.58 -13.16
N ASN A 41 -12.13 25.05 -12.00
CA ASN A 41 -10.82 24.46 -11.75
C ASN A 41 -10.93 23.11 -11.04
N ASP A 42 -10.74 22.02 -11.79
CA ASP A 42 -10.91 20.66 -11.28
C ASP A 42 -9.94 20.31 -10.16
N LEU A 43 -8.71 20.84 -10.22
CA LEU A 43 -7.70 20.57 -9.21
C LEU A 43 -8.06 21.26 -7.88
N LEU A 44 -8.44 22.52 -7.94
CA LEU A 44 -8.91 23.25 -6.75
C LEU A 44 -10.18 22.60 -6.18
N ARG A 45 -11.07 22.08 -7.04
CA ARG A 45 -12.26 21.34 -6.60
C ARG A 45 -11.88 20.07 -5.83
N ARG A 46 -10.86 19.33 -6.29
CA ARG A 46 -10.36 18.14 -5.59
C ARG A 46 -9.75 18.52 -4.23
N LEU A 47 -8.92 19.56 -4.18
CA LEU A 47 -8.33 20.06 -2.93
C LEU A 47 -9.43 20.45 -1.92
N MET A 48 -10.46 21.18 -2.36
CA MET A 48 -11.58 21.57 -1.51
C MET A 48 -12.38 20.37 -1.00
N ARG A 49 -12.55 19.33 -1.82
CA ARG A 49 -13.22 18.09 -1.41
C ARG A 49 -12.41 17.34 -0.34
N GLU A 50 -11.10 17.27 -0.46
CA GLU A 50 -10.24 16.64 0.55
C GLU A 50 -10.20 17.43 1.85
N LEU A 51 -10.21 18.75 1.75
CA LEU A 51 -10.16 19.65 2.92
C LEU A 51 -11.47 19.62 3.72
N TYR A 52 -12.62 19.62 3.04
CA TYR A 52 -13.94 19.78 3.66
C TYR A 52 -14.85 18.55 3.53
N GLY A 53 -14.40 17.48 2.89
CA GLY A 53 -15.15 16.23 2.75
C GLY A 53 -15.26 15.45 4.06
N GLU A 54 -16.30 14.61 4.17
CA GLU A 54 -16.58 13.81 5.37
C GLU A 54 -15.49 12.76 5.69
N LYS A 55 -14.68 12.37 4.69
CA LYS A 55 -13.53 11.48 4.89
C LYS A 55 -12.25 12.30 5.01
N ARG A 56 -11.92 12.71 6.22
CA ARG A 56 -10.55 13.14 6.55
C ARG A 56 -9.62 11.94 6.45
N SER A 57 -9.06 11.69 5.29
CA SER A 57 -7.94 10.76 5.17
C SER A 57 -6.68 11.45 5.67
N THR A 58 -6.31 11.15 6.91
CA THR A 58 -4.96 11.44 7.43
C THR A 58 -3.98 10.64 6.55
N GLY A 59 -3.30 11.30 5.59
CA GLY A 59 -2.43 10.63 4.64
C GLY A 59 -3.12 10.23 3.33
N GLY A 60 -3.96 11.13 2.74
CA GLY A 60 -4.62 10.91 1.45
C GLY A 60 -3.66 10.50 0.34
N GLU A 61 -4.17 9.77 -0.65
CA GLU A 61 -3.39 9.43 -1.84
C GLU A 61 -2.89 10.71 -2.51
N PRO A 62 -1.62 10.74 -2.98
CA PRO A 62 -1.09 11.91 -3.67
C PRO A 62 -1.97 12.31 -4.85
N LEU A 63 -2.19 13.62 -4.97
CA LEU A 63 -2.96 14.20 -6.06
C LEU A 63 -2.15 14.10 -7.35
N LYS A 64 -2.72 13.44 -8.35
CA LYS A 64 -2.15 13.38 -9.68
C LYS A 64 -2.51 14.65 -10.44
N ILE A 65 -1.52 15.42 -10.83
CA ILE A 65 -1.66 16.70 -11.53
C ILE A 65 -0.88 16.64 -12.83
N TYR A 66 -1.49 17.15 -13.90
CA TYR A 66 -0.83 17.37 -15.16
C TYR A 66 -0.33 18.81 -15.20
N ALA A 67 0.96 19.03 -15.01
CA ALA A 67 1.60 20.33 -15.08
C ALA A 67 2.83 20.23 -16.00
N ASP A 68 3.07 21.26 -16.82
CA ASP A 68 4.22 21.35 -17.74
C ASP A 68 4.37 20.12 -18.67
N ASN A 69 3.25 19.61 -19.19
CA ASN A 69 3.20 18.39 -20.02
C ASN A 69 3.76 17.13 -19.35
N LYS A 70 3.88 17.13 -18.02
CA LYS A 70 4.30 16.00 -17.21
C LYS A 70 3.25 15.68 -16.15
N GLU A 71 3.11 14.39 -15.95
CA GLU A 71 2.36 13.86 -14.82
C GLU A 71 3.18 14.05 -13.54
N SER A 72 2.61 14.75 -12.58
CA SER A 72 3.24 15.04 -11.29
C SER A 72 2.33 14.65 -10.14
N TYR A 73 2.91 14.21 -9.05
CA TYR A 73 2.20 13.79 -7.85
C TYR A 73 2.47 14.77 -6.71
N PHE A 74 1.40 15.27 -6.10
CA PHE A 74 1.49 16.21 -4.98
C PHE A 74 0.79 15.65 -3.76
N GLN A 75 1.49 15.70 -2.64
CA GLN A 75 0.92 15.42 -1.32
C GLN A 75 0.35 16.71 -0.75
N MET A 76 -0.92 16.67 -0.31
CA MET A 76 -1.55 17.79 0.34
C MET A 76 -1.35 17.71 1.86
N GLU A 77 -0.84 18.78 2.44
CA GLU A 77 -0.81 18.98 3.88
C GLU A 77 -1.70 20.16 4.24
N ASN A 78 -2.55 19.98 5.24
CA ASN A 78 -3.44 21.01 5.74
C ASN A 78 -3.12 21.33 7.19
N THR A 79 -2.81 22.60 7.46
CA THR A 79 -2.55 23.11 8.81
C THR A 79 -3.60 24.14 9.16
N PRO A 80 -4.50 23.89 10.13
CA PRO A 80 -5.42 24.88 10.62
C PRO A 80 -4.66 25.96 11.39
N LEU A 81 -4.96 27.24 11.10
CA LEU A 81 -4.34 28.40 11.71
C LEU A 81 -5.24 28.97 12.79
N TYR A 82 -4.67 29.19 13.97
CA TYR A 82 -5.33 29.83 15.10
C TYR A 82 -4.50 31.00 15.56
N ILE A 83 -5.19 32.07 15.96
CA ILE A 83 -4.56 33.24 16.61
C ILE A 83 -5.16 33.42 18.01
N THR A 84 -4.33 33.89 18.92
CA THR A 84 -4.80 34.37 20.23
C THR A 84 -4.84 35.89 20.17
N PRO A 85 -6.02 36.51 20.17
CA PRO A 85 -6.12 37.98 20.14
C PRO A 85 -5.39 38.58 21.34
N VAL A 86 -4.81 39.77 21.14
CA VAL A 86 -4.12 40.51 22.21
C VAL A 86 -5.10 40.79 23.35
N GLY A 87 -4.85 40.24 24.55
CA GLY A 87 -5.74 40.33 25.70
C GLY A 87 -6.82 39.24 25.79
N GLY A 88 -6.95 38.36 24.80
CA GLY A 88 -7.83 37.20 24.81
C GLY A 88 -7.17 35.96 25.39
N ARG A 89 -7.97 35.04 25.97
CA ARG A 89 -7.51 33.72 26.47
C ARG A 89 -7.86 32.59 25.53
N GLU A 90 -8.73 32.79 24.55
CA GLU A 90 -9.21 31.77 23.64
C GLU A 90 -8.53 31.89 22.26
N GLN A 91 -8.20 30.73 21.69
CA GLN A 91 -7.70 30.65 20.33
C GLN A 91 -8.87 30.80 19.34
N GLN A 92 -8.72 31.69 18.38
CA GLN A 92 -9.69 31.87 17.32
C GLN A 92 -9.16 31.28 16.02
N PHE A 93 -9.98 30.42 15.38
CA PHE A 93 -9.69 29.90 14.07
C PHE A 93 -9.71 30.99 13.01
N VAL A 94 -8.63 31.13 12.26
CA VAL A 94 -8.48 32.18 11.22
C VAL A 94 -8.38 31.61 9.82
N GLY A 95 -8.22 30.31 9.69
CA GLY A 95 -8.19 29.66 8.37
C GLY A 95 -7.36 28.43 8.30
N ASN A 96 -7.11 27.98 7.08
CA ASN A 96 -6.28 26.82 6.76
C ASN A 96 -5.12 27.21 5.86
N LEU A 97 -3.95 26.67 6.14
CA LEU A 97 -2.79 26.72 5.27
C LEU A 97 -2.65 25.36 4.58
N ILE A 98 -2.70 25.36 3.26
CA ILE A 98 -2.54 24.17 2.42
C ILE A 98 -1.17 24.27 1.75
N ILE A 99 -0.37 23.22 1.90
CA ILE A 99 0.93 23.06 1.26
C ILE A 99 0.85 21.85 0.35
N LEU A 100 1.30 21.98 -0.90
CA LEU A 100 1.38 20.91 -1.87
C LEU A 100 2.84 20.53 -2.08
N SER A 101 3.27 19.43 -1.50
CA SER A 101 4.63 18.92 -1.66
C SER A 101 4.72 18.00 -2.89
N ASN A 102 5.66 18.30 -3.79
CA ASN A 102 5.87 17.47 -4.99
C ASN A 102 6.56 16.15 -4.60
N VAL A 103 5.82 15.06 -4.66
CA VAL A 103 6.28 13.72 -4.33
C VAL A 103 6.48 12.83 -5.58
N THR A 104 6.53 13.42 -6.77
CA THR A 104 6.65 12.70 -8.05
C THR A 104 7.85 11.77 -8.05
N LYS A 105 9.03 12.30 -7.72
CA LYS A 105 10.27 11.51 -7.70
C LYS A 105 10.18 10.33 -6.71
N TYR A 106 9.55 10.55 -5.57
CA TYR A 106 9.34 9.50 -4.57
C TYR A 106 8.40 8.40 -5.10
N LYS A 107 7.29 8.80 -5.73
CA LYS A 107 6.31 7.89 -6.35
C LYS A 107 6.89 7.10 -7.52
N GLU A 108 7.69 7.75 -8.36
CA GLU A 108 8.39 7.08 -9.46
C GLU A 108 9.37 6.03 -8.95
N LEU A 109 10.16 6.36 -7.92
CA LEU A 109 11.11 5.45 -7.30
C LEU A 109 10.41 4.27 -6.63
N ASP A 110 9.34 4.52 -5.90
CA ASP A 110 8.51 3.49 -5.24
C ASP A 110 7.88 2.54 -6.26
N SER A 111 7.35 3.09 -7.36
CA SER A 111 6.79 2.30 -8.46
C SER A 111 7.87 1.48 -9.18
N ALA A 112 9.04 2.07 -9.42
CA ALA A 112 10.17 1.36 -10.02
C ALA A 112 10.66 0.22 -9.13
N LYS A 113 10.79 0.45 -7.80
CA LYS A 113 11.12 -0.58 -6.81
C LYS A 113 10.12 -1.74 -6.86
N THR A 114 8.82 -1.42 -6.84
CA THR A 114 7.74 -2.41 -6.87
C THR A 114 7.78 -3.25 -8.14
N ASN A 115 7.93 -2.60 -9.30
CA ASN A 115 7.99 -3.28 -10.58
C ASN A 115 9.24 -4.17 -10.69
N PHE A 116 10.39 -3.69 -10.20
CA PHE A 116 11.63 -4.46 -10.16
C PHE A 116 11.47 -5.74 -9.35
N ILE A 117 10.95 -5.65 -8.11
CA ILE A 117 10.74 -6.81 -7.24
C ILE A 117 9.76 -7.81 -7.89
N SER A 118 8.67 -7.32 -8.47
CA SER A 118 7.68 -8.16 -9.15
C SER A 118 8.32 -8.91 -10.34
N THR A 119 9.08 -8.19 -11.18
CA THR A 119 9.76 -8.78 -12.32
C THR A 119 10.79 -9.83 -11.89
N VAL A 120 11.67 -9.49 -10.93
CA VAL A 120 12.68 -10.43 -10.42
C VAL A 120 12.02 -11.68 -9.84
N SER A 121 10.94 -11.54 -9.08
CA SER A 121 10.23 -12.69 -8.50
C SER A 121 9.66 -13.61 -9.59
N HIS A 122 9.09 -13.06 -10.66
CA HIS A 122 8.60 -13.84 -11.80
C HIS A 122 9.73 -14.52 -12.57
N GLU A 123 10.80 -13.79 -12.86
CA GLU A 123 11.96 -14.29 -13.60
C GLU A 123 12.76 -15.35 -12.83
N MET A 124 12.70 -15.33 -11.49
CA MET A 124 13.31 -16.37 -10.65
C MET A 124 12.44 -17.61 -10.52
N LYS A 125 11.12 -17.46 -10.49
CA LYS A 125 10.20 -18.60 -10.35
C LYS A 125 10.34 -19.62 -11.47
N THR A 126 10.51 -19.17 -12.71
CA THR A 126 10.62 -20.02 -13.89
C THR A 126 11.82 -20.97 -13.85
N PRO A 127 13.08 -20.48 -13.68
CA PRO A 127 14.25 -21.37 -13.62
C PRO A 127 14.22 -22.31 -12.39
N ILE A 128 13.74 -21.84 -11.24
CA ILE A 128 13.64 -22.66 -10.04
C ILE A 128 12.62 -23.81 -10.28
N SER A 129 11.48 -23.51 -10.90
CA SER A 129 10.50 -24.55 -11.25
C SER A 129 11.07 -25.56 -12.24
N SER A 130 11.91 -25.14 -13.18
CA SER A 130 12.62 -26.03 -14.10
C SER A 130 13.62 -26.93 -13.37
N ILE A 131 14.35 -26.40 -12.38
CA ILE A 131 15.25 -27.19 -11.53
C ILE A 131 14.45 -28.24 -10.77
N LEU A 132 13.35 -27.88 -10.12
CA LEU A 132 12.50 -28.81 -9.38
C LEU A 132 11.95 -29.92 -10.28
N MET A 133 11.51 -29.58 -11.49
CA MET A 133 11.04 -30.55 -12.47
C MET A 133 12.17 -31.54 -12.90
N SER A 134 13.38 -31.03 -13.12
CA SER A 134 14.55 -31.86 -13.44
C SER A 134 14.91 -32.81 -12.29
N LEU A 135 14.84 -32.30 -11.04
CA LEU A 135 15.08 -33.16 -9.85
C LEU A 135 13.99 -34.22 -9.68
N GLN A 136 12.75 -33.90 -10.04
CA GLN A 136 11.67 -34.89 -10.03
C GLN A 136 11.91 -35.99 -11.05
N LEU A 137 12.36 -35.64 -12.25
CA LEU A 137 12.71 -36.61 -13.29
C LEU A 137 13.90 -37.47 -12.88
N LEU A 138 14.95 -36.86 -12.28
CA LEU A 138 16.11 -37.62 -11.78
C LEU A 138 15.75 -38.62 -10.67
N GLY A 139 14.71 -38.34 -9.90
CA GLY A 139 14.20 -39.25 -8.88
C GLY A 139 13.27 -40.35 -9.41
N ASP A 140 12.97 -40.38 -10.74
CA ASP A 140 12.15 -41.42 -11.36
C ASP A 140 12.99 -42.65 -11.67
N ASP A 141 12.60 -43.78 -11.11
CA ASP A 141 13.31 -45.10 -11.31
C ASP A 141 13.47 -45.49 -12.78
N ARG A 142 12.65 -44.88 -13.68
CA ARG A 142 12.74 -45.13 -15.13
C ARG A 142 14.04 -44.62 -15.77
N LEU A 143 14.68 -43.64 -15.16
CA LEU A 143 15.96 -43.08 -15.61
C LEU A 143 17.17 -43.78 -14.99
N GLY A 144 16.93 -44.72 -14.07
CA GLY A 144 17.95 -45.45 -13.33
C GLY A 144 17.88 -45.11 -11.83
N LYS A 145 18.32 -46.08 -11.01
CA LYS A 145 18.30 -45.91 -9.55
C LYS A 145 19.46 -45.03 -9.09
N LEU A 146 19.16 -44.01 -8.35
CA LEU A 146 20.14 -43.18 -7.66
C LEU A 146 20.77 -43.98 -6.50
N ASN A 147 22.08 -43.83 -6.29
CA ASN A 147 22.72 -44.28 -5.06
C ASN A 147 22.35 -43.36 -3.89
N ASP A 148 22.73 -43.71 -2.66
CA ASP A 148 22.31 -42.99 -1.47
C ASP A 148 22.93 -41.61 -1.38
N GLU A 149 24.16 -41.40 -1.84
CA GLU A 149 24.79 -40.09 -1.93
C GLU A 149 24.08 -39.18 -2.95
N GLN A 150 23.71 -39.72 -4.11
CA GLN A 150 22.96 -39.00 -5.14
C GLN A 150 21.57 -38.58 -4.65
N LYS A 151 20.89 -39.48 -3.91
CA LYS A 151 19.58 -39.15 -3.30
C LYS A 151 19.71 -37.99 -2.31
N GLN A 152 20.76 -37.99 -1.47
CA GLN A 152 21.02 -36.91 -0.54
C GLN A 152 21.26 -35.55 -1.25
N LEU A 153 22.06 -35.58 -2.33
CA LEU A 153 22.31 -34.37 -3.14
C LEU A 153 21.03 -33.84 -3.80
N VAL A 154 20.26 -34.72 -4.43
CA VAL A 154 18.96 -34.38 -5.05
C VAL A 154 18.02 -33.79 -4.00
N GLY A 155 17.94 -34.38 -2.81
CA GLY A 155 17.16 -33.88 -1.69
C GLY A 155 17.60 -32.47 -1.27
N SER A 156 18.90 -32.25 -1.05
CA SER A 156 19.46 -30.97 -0.66
C SER A 156 19.20 -29.85 -1.69
N ILE A 157 19.30 -30.17 -3.00
CA ILE A 157 19.03 -29.21 -4.06
C ILE A 157 17.52 -28.90 -4.10
N ARG A 158 16.66 -29.90 -3.90
CA ARG A 158 15.20 -29.70 -3.82
C ARG A 158 14.84 -28.76 -2.68
N ASP A 159 15.32 -29.07 -1.46
CA ASP A 159 15.03 -28.25 -0.27
C ASP A 159 15.50 -26.80 -0.46
N SER A 160 16.67 -26.61 -1.08
CA SER A 160 17.19 -25.28 -1.39
C SER A 160 16.34 -24.55 -2.42
N SER A 161 15.86 -25.25 -3.45
CA SER A 161 14.99 -24.69 -4.49
C SER A 161 13.61 -24.32 -3.95
N ASP A 162 13.02 -25.16 -3.11
CA ASP A 162 11.74 -24.89 -2.45
C ASP A 162 11.85 -23.67 -1.52
N ARG A 163 12.97 -23.56 -0.80
CA ARG A 163 13.25 -22.39 0.03
C ARG A 163 13.37 -21.11 -0.79
N LEU A 164 14.03 -21.13 -1.94
CA LEU A 164 14.12 -20.00 -2.85
C LEU A 164 12.74 -19.57 -3.38
N LEU A 165 11.87 -20.53 -3.73
CA LEU A 165 10.49 -20.24 -4.13
C LEU A 165 9.69 -19.57 -3.01
N SER A 166 9.84 -20.05 -1.77
CA SER A 166 9.18 -19.43 -0.61
C SER A 166 9.62 -17.98 -0.43
N ILE A 167 10.94 -17.72 -0.42
CA ILE A 167 11.49 -16.37 -0.26
C ILE A 167 11.01 -15.42 -1.38
N THR A 168 11.01 -15.89 -2.63
CA THR A 168 10.51 -15.06 -3.75
C THR A 168 9.01 -14.75 -3.63
N GLY A 169 8.23 -15.70 -3.13
CA GLY A 169 6.80 -15.52 -2.84
C GLY A 169 6.55 -14.53 -1.70
N GLU A 170 7.30 -14.65 -0.61
CA GLU A 170 7.22 -13.75 0.53
C GLU A 170 7.58 -12.31 0.14
N LEU A 171 8.64 -12.13 -0.66
CA LEU A 171 9.07 -10.83 -1.15
C LEU A 171 7.99 -10.16 -2.02
N LEU A 172 7.34 -10.93 -2.89
CA LEU A 172 6.23 -10.45 -3.72
C LEU A 172 5.02 -10.06 -2.87
N ASN A 173 4.64 -10.89 -1.90
CA ASN A 173 3.54 -10.62 -0.99
C ASN A 173 3.80 -9.35 -0.17
N MET A 174 5.00 -9.20 0.38
CA MET A 174 5.39 -8.00 1.12
C MET A 174 5.26 -6.73 0.27
N THR A 175 5.72 -6.80 -0.99
CA THR A 175 5.61 -5.68 -1.93
C THR A 175 4.15 -5.33 -2.25
N GLN A 176 3.26 -6.33 -2.37
CA GLN A 176 1.82 -6.10 -2.58
C GLN A 176 1.16 -5.45 -1.37
N ILE A 177 1.59 -5.80 -0.15
CA ILE A 177 1.12 -5.18 1.10
C ILE A 177 1.59 -3.72 1.16
N GLU A 178 2.90 -3.45 0.97
CA GLU A 178 3.46 -2.09 1.01
C GLU A 178 2.79 -1.14 0.01
N THR A 179 2.43 -1.64 -1.17
CA THR A 179 1.79 -0.84 -2.23
C THR A 179 0.27 -0.75 -2.11
N GLY A 180 -0.34 -1.35 -1.08
CA GLY A 180 -1.79 -1.39 -0.91
C GLY A 180 -2.54 -2.13 -2.02
N LYS A 181 -1.84 -2.90 -2.86
CA LYS A 181 -2.45 -3.69 -3.95
C LYS A 181 -3.14 -4.95 -3.45
N LEU A 182 -2.85 -5.37 -2.22
CA LEU A 182 -3.52 -6.50 -1.60
C LEU A 182 -4.95 -6.10 -1.25
N LYS A 183 -5.91 -6.60 -2.01
CA LYS A 183 -7.34 -6.42 -1.71
C LYS A 183 -7.76 -7.50 -0.72
N LEU A 184 -7.97 -7.11 0.52
CA LEU A 184 -8.63 -7.98 1.49
C LEU A 184 -10.10 -8.13 1.07
N MET A 185 -10.59 -9.37 1.03
CA MET A 185 -12.00 -9.70 0.79
C MET A 185 -12.54 -10.40 2.03
N PRO A 186 -12.80 -9.66 3.11
CA PRO A 186 -13.23 -10.25 4.37
C PRO A 186 -14.60 -10.92 4.21
N LYS A 187 -14.75 -12.11 4.81
CA LYS A 187 -15.98 -12.90 4.80
C LYS A 187 -16.38 -13.27 6.20
N ILE A 188 -17.69 -13.40 6.43
CA ILE A 188 -18.19 -13.93 7.69
C ILE A 188 -17.90 -15.42 7.73
N THR A 189 -17.00 -15.82 8.63
CA THR A 189 -16.53 -17.19 8.76
C THR A 189 -16.72 -17.68 10.20
N LYS A 190 -16.93 -18.99 10.36
CA LYS A 190 -16.92 -19.59 11.70
C LYS A 190 -15.47 -19.86 12.11
N PRO A 191 -15.02 -19.40 13.30
CA PRO A 191 -13.65 -19.63 13.76
C PRO A 191 -13.23 -21.09 13.76
N ILE A 192 -14.17 -22.00 14.07
CA ILE A 192 -13.94 -23.45 14.04
C ILE A 192 -13.46 -23.92 12.66
N GLU A 193 -14.08 -23.44 11.57
CA GLU A 193 -13.70 -23.82 10.20
C GLU A 193 -12.26 -23.37 9.87
N LEU A 194 -11.82 -22.20 10.39
CA LEU A 194 -10.45 -21.70 10.22
C LEU A 194 -9.44 -22.53 11.02
N ILE A 195 -9.78 -22.88 12.25
CA ILE A 195 -8.94 -23.70 13.11
C ILE A 195 -8.79 -25.10 12.51
N ASP A 196 -9.88 -25.73 12.10
CA ASP A 196 -9.86 -27.05 11.46
C ASP A 196 -9.01 -27.06 10.19
N TYR A 197 -9.11 -25.98 9.38
CA TYR A 197 -8.26 -25.82 8.19
C TYR A 197 -6.78 -25.71 8.56
N ALA A 198 -6.44 -24.89 9.55
CA ALA A 198 -5.07 -24.70 10.01
C ALA A 198 -4.46 -26.01 10.58
N VAL A 199 -5.25 -26.75 11.38
CA VAL A 199 -4.83 -28.05 11.95
C VAL A 199 -4.59 -29.06 10.85
N LYS A 200 -5.51 -29.20 9.89
CA LYS A 200 -5.32 -30.12 8.75
C LYS A 200 -4.09 -29.77 7.93
N ALA A 201 -3.83 -28.47 7.72
CA ALA A 201 -2.66 -28.02 6.96
C ALA A 201 -1.34 -28.31 7.67
N THR A 202 -1.34 -28.36 9.02
CA THR A 202 -0.12 -28.57 9.82
C THR A 202 0.01 -30.01 10.35
N GLN A 203 -1.00 -30.84 10.17
CA GLN A 203 -1.03 -32.21 10.72
C GLN A 203 0.14 -33.07 10.26
N VAL A 204 0.45 -33.06 8.98
CA VAL A 204 1.60 -33.82 8.41
C VAL A 204 2.92 -33.39 9.05
N LEU A 205 3.06 -32.08 9.32
CA LEU A 205 4.24 -31.53 9.97
C LEU A 205 4.30 -31.95 11.44
N ALA A 206 3.17 -31.89 12.16
CA ALA A 206 3.07 -32.33 13.54
C ALA A 206 3.42 -33.81 13.70
N GLU A 207 2.89 -34.67 12.83
CA GLU A 207 3.20 -36.11 12.80
C GLU A 207 4.71 -36.37 12.56
N ARG A 208 5.32 -35.62 11.62
CA ARG A 208 6.76 -35.72 11.34
C ARG A 208 7.64 -35.36 12.54
N PHE A 209 7.19 -34.44 13.38
CA PHE A 209 7.90 -34.05 14.60
C PHE A 209 7.38 -34.73 15.88
N CYS A 210 6.54 -35.77 15.74
CA CYS A 210 5.91 -36.48 16.86
C CYS A 210 5.19 -35.54 17.83
N CYS A 211 4.55 -34.50 17.31
CA CYS A 211 3.75 -33.55 18.08
C CYS A 211 2.26 -33.86 17.94
N PHE A 212 1.50 -33.65 19.03
CA PHE A 212 0.03 -33.74 19.02
C PHE A 212 -0.55 -32.33 19.03
N ILE A 213 -1.60 -32.14 18.23
CA ILE A 213 -2.38 -30.89 18.25
C ILE A 213 -3.70 -31.20 18.96
N GLU A 214 -3.90 -30.64 20.13
CA GLU A 214 -5.15 -30.70 20.88
C GLU A 214 -5.87 -29.36 20.73
N ILE A 215 -7.19 -29.40 20.50
CA ILE A 215 -7.99 -28.22 20.30
C ILE A 215 -9.10 -28.22 21.33
N ASP A 216 -9.16 -27.17 22.14
CA ASP A 216 -10.25 -26.91 23.07
C ASP A 216 -11.14 -25.80 22.51
N TYR A 217 -12.43 -26.11 22.36
CA TYR A 217 -13.41 -25.16 21.85
C TYR A 217 -14.36 -24.73 22.98
N PRO A 218 -14.58 -23.43 23.17
CA PRO A 218 -15.67 -22.98 24.04
C PRO A 218 -17.03 -23.32 23.41
N GLU A 219 -18.05 -23.60 24.27
CA GLU A 219 -19.40 -24.00 23.83
C GLU A 219 -20.08 -23.04 22.85
N LYS A 220 -19.72 -21.74 22.87
CA LYS A 220 -20.24 -20.72 21.96
C LYS A 220 -19.12 -19.88 21.37
N ILE A 221 -18.95 -19.94 20.06
CA ILE A 221 -18.04 -19.11 19.31
C ILE A 221 -18.83 -18.26 18.33
N SER A 222 -18.69 -16.94 18.43
CA SER A 222 -19.29 -15.99 17.48
C SER A 222 -18.61 -16.08 16.12
N LYS A 223 -19.37 -15.81 15.05
CA LYS A 223 -18.81 -15.66 13.72
C LYS A 223 -17.88 -14.45 13.68
N LEU A 224 -16.78 -14.56 12.96
CA LEU A 224 -15.81 -13.49 12.74
C LEU A 224 -15.91 -12.98 11.31
N PHE A 225 -15.62 -11.70 11.14
CA PHE A 225 -15.45 -11.07 9.84
C PHE A 225 -13.94 -11.03 9.54
N VAL A 226 -13.47 -11.95 8.69
CA VAL A 226 -12.04 -12.21 8.41
C VAL A 226 -11.79 -12.15 6.90
#